data_a92874717c430ef6f773a35f6df82fc1
#
_entry.id   a92874717c430ef6f773a35f6df82fc1
#
_cell.length_a   1.000
_cell.length_b   1.000
_cell.length_c   1.000
_cell.angle_alpha   90.00
_cell.angle_beta   90.00
_cell.angle_gamma   90.00
#
_symmetry.space_group_name_H-M   'P 1'
#
loop_
_entity.id
_entity.type
_entity.pdbx_description
1 polymer ?
#
loop_
_entity_poly.entity_id
_entity_poly.type
_entity_poly.pdbx_seq_one_letter_code
_entity_poly.pdbx_strand_id
1 'polypeptide(L)'
;TMDEQGLSPYLAYELSDIYAWTIDFFRLQKNDKFKIVYEQYYINDTIPVGTGKIKAAYFEHVGKPFYAFRYVTDSITKETDYYDEKANTLRKQFLKAPLEFKRITSKFNLNRRIALYGNKVRPHKGTDFAGPIGAPIMSTANGVVIESQYKGGNGNYVKVKHNSTYTT
;
A
#
# COMPACT_ATOMS: atom_id res chain seq x y z
N THR A 1 18.59 -6.67 -9.71
CA THR A 1 17.73 -5.62 -9.16
C THR A 1 17.18 -4.75 -10.28
N MET A 2 16.23 -3.83 -10.01
CA MET A 2 15.76 -2.87 -11.02
C MET A 2 16.88 -1.95 -11.50
N ASP A 3 17.77 -1.54 -10.61
CA ASP A 3 18.95 -0.73 -10.93
C ASP A 3 19.89 -1.44 -11.91
N GLU A 4 20.10 -2.74 -11.75
CA GLU A 4 20.92 -3.56 -12.68
C GLU A 4 20.32 -3.64 -14.09
N GLN A 5 19.02 -3.41 -14.20
CA GLN A 5 18.29 -3.37 -15.47
C GLN A 5 18.18 -1.94 -16.04
N GLY A 6 18.80 -0.96 -15.39
CA GLY A 6 18.77 0.45 -15.80
C GLY A 6 17.39 1.11 -15.67
N LEU A 7 16.51 0.57 -14.84
CA LEU A 7 15.19 1.14 -14.60
C LEU A 7 15.26 2.26 -13.55
N SER A 8 14.57 3.35 -13.83
CA SER A 8 14.50 4.49 -12.94
C SER A 8 13.88 4.12 -11.60
N PRO A 9 14.39 4.64 -10.46
CA PRO A 9 13.77 4.45 -9.14
C PRO A 9 12.30 4.88 -9.08
N TYR A 10 11.90 5.84 -9.92
CA TYR A 10 10.52 6.26 -10.07
C TYR A 10 9.61 5.11 -10.53
N LEU A 11 10.05 4.28 -11.49
CA LEU A 11 9.27 3.12 -11.94
C LEU A 11 9.13 2.05 -10.86
N ALA A 12 10.16 1.88 -10.01
CA ALA A 12 10.07 1.00 -8.85
C ALA A 12 9.02 1.47 -7.85
N TYR A 13 9.01 2.79 -7.57
CA TYR A 13 8.00 3.40 -6.71
C TYR A 13 6.58 3.25 -7.30
N GLU A 14 6.38 3.61 -8.58
CA GLU A 14 5.09 3.46 -9.27
C GLU A 14 4.60 1.99 -9.24
N LEU A 15 5.49 1.02 -9.48
CA LEU A 15 5.14 -0.39 -9.44
C LEU A 15 4.73 -0.83 -8.02
N SER A 16 5.43 -0.36 -7.01
CA SER A 16 5.09 -0.64 -5.61
C SER A 16 3.74 -0.04 -5.20
N ASP A 17 3.42 1.15 -5.70
CA ASP A 17 2.13 1.82 -5.45
C ASP A 17 0.97 1.06 -6.13
N ILE A 18 1.15 0.65 -7.39
CA ILE A 18 0.15 -0.14 -8.13
C ILE A 18 -0.25 -1.42 -7.36
N TYR A 19 0.73 -2.13 -6.83
CA TYR A 19 0.51 -3.41 -6.15
C TYR A 19 0.48 -3.32 -4.62
N ALA A 20 0.51 -2.11 -4.04
CA ALA A 20 0.57 -1.88 -2.58
C ALA A 20 -0.51 -2.65 -1.79
N TRP A 21 -1.66 -2.85 -2.40
CA TRP A 21 -2.81 -3.55 -1.83
C TRP A 21 -2.78 -5.07 -2.02
N THR A 22 -1.90 -5.54 -2.90
CA THR A 22 -1.89 -6.93 -3.37
C THR A 22 -0.63 -7.67 -2.98
N ILE A 23 0.54 -7.02 -3.08
CA ILE A 23 1.86 -7.58 -2.85
C ILE A 23 2.51 -6.87 -1.67
N ASP A 24 3.15 -7.63 -0.79
CA ASP A 24 4.02 -7.10 0.26
C ASP A 24 5.45 -7.02 -0.28
N PHE A 25 5.86 -5.85 -0.77
CA PHE A 25 7.17 -5.62 -1.37
C PHE A 25 8.36 -5.83 -0.41
N PHE A 26 8.11 -5.89 0.90
CA PHE A 26 9.13 -6.27 1.89
C PHE A 26 9.34 -7.78 2.01
N ARG A 27 8.55 -8.58 1.30
CA ARG A 27 8.62 -10.04 1.29
C ARG A 27 8.87 -10.60 -0.09
N LEU A 28 9.48 -9.82 -0.97
CA LEU A 28 9.87 -10.30 -2.29
C LEU A 28 10.82 -11.48 -2.17
N GLN A 29 10.65 -12.45 -3.06
CA GLN A 29 11.44 -13.67 -3.11
C GLN A 29 12.45 -13.61 -4.27
N LYS A 30 13.55 -14.34 -4.16
CA LYS A 30 14.64 -14.35 -5.15
C LYS A 30 14.20 -14.61 -6.60
N ASN A 31 13.09 -15.31 -6.80
CA ASN A 31 12.59 -15.71 -8.13
C ASN A 31 11.34 -14.92 -8.56
N ASP A 32 10.95 -13.89 -7.80
CA ASP A 32 9.88 -13.01 -8.23
C ASP A 32 10.29 -12.28 -9.50
N LYS A 33 9.34 -12.09 -10.42
CA LYS A 33 9.57 -11.49 -11.73
C LYS A 33 8.55 -10.39 -11.98
N PHE A 34 8.94 -9.41 -12.77
CA PHE A 34 8.02 -8.39 -13.23
C PHE A 34 8.29 -8.02 -14.69
N LYS A 35 7.25 -7.50 -15.34
CA LYS A 35 7.32 -6.85 -16.65
C LYS A 35 6.45 -5.61 -16.60
N ILE A 36 6.92 -4.52 -17.20
CA ILE A 36 6.17 -3.27 -17.24
C ILE A 36 6.16 -2.70 -18.66
N VAL A 37 5.04 -2.08 -19.01
CA VAL A 37 4.90 -1.22 -20.17
C VAL A 37 4.66 0.18 -19.64
N TYR A 38 5.54 1.12 -19.96
CA TYR A 38 5.50 2.47 -19.43
C TYR A 38 5.74 3.52 -20.52
N GLU A 39 5.47 4.77 -20.22
CA GLU A 39 5.75 5.89 -21.10
C GLU A 39 7.20 6.34 -20.92
N GLN A 40 7.91 6.49 -22.02
CA GLN A 40 9.24 7.08 -22.05
C GLN A 40 9.16 8.39 -22.82
N TYR A 41 9.63 9.48 -22.21
CA TYR A 41 9.67 10.79 -22.84
C TYR A 41 11.02 11.03 -23.49
N TYR A 42 11.03 11.65 -24.67
CA TYR A 42 12.22 11.96 -25.45
C TYR A 42 12.22 13.43 -25.86
N ILE A 43 13.43 14.02 -25.96
CA ILE A 43 13.65 15.26 -26.69
C ILE A 43 14.15 14.87 -28.10
N ASN A 44 13.55 15.48 -29.15
CA ASN A 44 13.87 15.22 -30.54
C ASN A 44 13.87 13.73 -30.91
N ASP A 45 12.95 12.94 -30.32
CA ASP A 45 12.74 11.50 -30.54
C ASP A 45 13.97 10.61 -30.26
N THR A 46 15.04 11.16 -29.75
CA THR A 46 16.33 10.45 -29.57
C THR A 46 16.86 10.46 -28.15
N ILE A 47 16.67 11.55 -27.41
CA ILE A 47 17.27 11.72 -26.08
C ILE A 47 16.21 11.44 -25.02
N PRO A 48 16.33 10.34 -24.22
CA PRO A 48 15.39 10.07 -23.15
C PRO A 48 15.55 11.11 -22.02
N VAL A 49 14.46 11.75 -21.64
CA VAL A 49 14.45 12.82 -20.61
C VAL A 49 13.64 12.50 -19.37
N GLY A 50 12.93 11.39 -19.39
CA GLY A 50 12.14 10.98 -18.23
C GLY A 50 11.19 9.85 -18.54
N THR A 51 10.64 9.26 -17.50
CA THR A 51 9.64 8.19 -17.57
C THR A 51 8.29 8.70 -17.10
N GLY A 52 7.24 8.32 -17.82
CA GLY A 52 5.87 8.61 -17.45
C GLY A 52 5.22 7.42 -16.71
N LYS A 53 3.92 7.36 -16.78
CA LYS A 53 3.12 6.36 -16.05
C LYS A 53 3.26 4.95 -16.61
N ILE A 54 3.18 3.95 -15.75
CA ILE A 54 3.06 2.55 -16.14
C ILE A 54 1.67 2.35 -16.76
N LYS A 55 1.62 1.82 -17.98
CA LYS A 55 0.37 1.50 -18.71
C LYS A 55 -0.14 0.11 -18.38
N ALA A 56 0.79 -0.83 -18.27
CA ALA A 56 0.47 -2.19 -17.86
C ALA A 56 1.66 -2.77 -17.08
N ALA A 57 1.34 -3.63 -16.14
CA ALA A 57 2.33 -4.36 -15.38
C ALA A 57 1.91 -5.82 -15.17
N TYR A 58 2.90 -6.68 -15.12
CA TYR A 58 2.82 -8.06 -14.67
C TYR A 58 3.80 -8.24 -13.53
N PHE A 59 3.37 -8.84 -12.45
CA PHE A 59 4.22 -9.22 -11.33
C PHE A 59 3.94 -10.66 -10.94
N GLU A 60 4.98 -11.48 -10.85
CA GLU A 60 4.90 -12.84 -10.33
C GLU A 60 5.52 -12.87 -8.94
N HIS A 61 4.71 -13.10 -7.92
CA HIS A 61 5.13 -13.20 -6.54
C HIS A 61 4.77 -14.56 -5.95
N VAL A 62 5.79 -15.29 -5.49
CA VAL A 62 5.63 -16.67 -4.95
C VAL A 62 4.88 -17.56 -5.94
N GLY A 63 5.25 -17.47 -7.24
CA GLY A 63 4.65 -18.26 -8.32
C GLY A 63 3.22 -17.87 -8.70
N LYS A 64 2.66 -16.79 -8.14
CA LYS A 64 1.33 -16.28 -8.48
C LYS A 64 1.44 -15.06 -9.37
N PRO A 65 0.77 -15.04 -10.53
CA PRO A 65 0.71 -13.89 -11.41
C PRO A 65 -0.25 -12.82 -10.88
N PHE A 66 0.13 -11.56 -11.06
CA PHE A 66 -0.68 -10.39 -10.78
C PHE A 66 -0.56 -9.45 -11.98
N TYR A 67 -1.68 -9.11 -12.60
CA TYR A 67 -1.75 -8.19 -13.73
C TYR A 67 -2.26 -6.83 -13.27
N ALA A 68 -1.82 -5.78 -13.93
CA ALA A 68 -2.28 -4.43 -13.72
C ALA A 68 -2.40 -3.71 -15.05
N PHE A 69 -3.58 -3.20 -15.37
CA PHE A 69 -3.85 -2.42 -16.57
C PHE A 69 -4.40 -1.06 -16.16
N ARG A 70 -3.73 0.01 -16.61
CA ARG A 70 -4.15 1.37 -16.35
C ARG A 70 -5.37 1.72 -17.21
N TYR A 71 -6.42 2.20 -16.57
CA TYR A 71 -7.65 2.59 -17.24
C TYR A 71 -8.11 3.97 -16.75
N VAL A 72 -8.70 4.77 -17.65
CA VAL A 72 -9.31 6.05 -17.30
C VAL A 72 -10.71 5.76 -16.75
N THR A 73 -10.91 5.98 -15.46
CA THR A 73 -12.16 5.69 -14.75
C THR A 73 -13.20 6.80 -14.92
N ASP A 74 -12.73 8.04 -15.09
CA ASP A 74 -13.57 9.20 -15.36
C ASP A 74 -13.00 9.98 -16.54
N SER A 75 -13.79 10.09 -17.60
CA SER A 75 -13.39 10.80 -18.82
C SER A 75 -13.35 12.32 -18.65
N ILE A 76 -14.05 12.87 -17.67
CA ILE A 76 -14.12 14.31 -17.37
C ILE A 76 -12.93 14.72 -16.51
N THR A 77 -12.76 14.07 -15.35
CA THR A 77 -11.67 14.38 -14.41
C THR A 77 -10.33 13.77 -14.83
N LYS A 78 -10.33 12.86 -15.81
CA LYS A 78 -9.16 12.07 -16.24
C LYS A 78 -8.58 11.23 -15.11
N GLU A 79 -9.37 10.91 -14.10
CA GLU A 79 -8.94 9.97 -13.07
C GLU A 79 -8.63 8.61 -13.68
N THR A 80 -7.56 8.01 -13.21
CA THR A 80 -7.09 6.71 -13.69
C THR A 80 -6.85 5.79 -12.51
N ASP A 81 -7.14 4.52 -12.71
CA ASP A 81 -6.83 3.47 -11.74
C ASP A 81 -6.32 2.21 -12.45
N TYR A 82 -5.86 1.23 -11.67
CA TYR A 82 -5.36 -0.03 -12.19
C TYR A 82 -6.32 -1.18 -11.89
N TYR A 83 -6.49 -2.04 -12.89
CA TYR A 83 -7.40 -3.17 -12.88
C TYR A 83 -6.67 -4.46 -13.23
N ASP A 84 -7.13 -5.59 -12.68
CA ASP A 84 -6.65 -6.91 -13.05
C ASP A 84 -7.23 -7.36 -14.43
N GLU A 85 -6.86 -8.56 -14.86
CA GLU A 85 -7.33 -9.16 -16.13
C GLU A 85 -8.84 -9.47 -16.15
N LYS A 86 -9.52 -9.34 -15.01
CA LYS A 86 -10.97 -9.55 -14.84
C LYS A 86 -11.71 -8.23 -14.62
N ALA A 87 -11.04 -7.11 -14.85
CA ALA A 87 -11.54 -5.77 -14.60
C ALA A 87 -11.91 -5.48 -13.13
N ASN A 88 -11.34 -6.21 -12.18
CA ASN A 88 -11.45 -5.84 -10.78
C ASN A 88 -10.39 -4.81 -10.44
N THR A 89 -10.75 -3.78 -9.68
CA THR A 89 -9.77 -2.80 -9.18
C THR A 89 -8.71 -3.49 -8.31
N LEU A 90 -7.45 -3.11 -8.50
CA LEU A 90 -6.36 -3.56 -7.65
C LEU A 90 -6.40 -2.90 -6.27
N ARG A 91 -7.08 -1.78 -6.14
CA ARG A 91 -7.32 -1.14 -4.84
C ARG A 91 -8.29 -1.98 -4.03
N LYS A 92 -7.77 -2.64 -3.01
CA LYS A 92 -8.61 -3.30 -2.00
C LYS A 92 -9.19 -2.26 -1.06
N GLN A 93 -10.24 -2.63 -0.33
CA GLN A 93 -10.85 -1.70 0.63
C GLN A 93 -9.85 -1.17 1.68
N PHE A 94 -8.85 -1.98 2.06
CA PHE A 94 -7.87 -1.58 3.07
C PHE A 94 -6.47 -2.11 2.78
N LEU A 95 -5.45 -1.28 3.02
CA LEU A 95 -4.06 -1.70 3.08
C LEU A 95 -3.86 -2.76 4.17
N LYS A 96 -3.00 -3.74 3.92
CA LYS A 96 -2.66 -4.75 4.92
C LYS A 96 -1.96 -4.18 6.14
N ALA A 97 -1.29 -3.04 6.01
CA ALA A 97 -0.63 -2.35 7.12
C ALA A 97 -0.43 -0.87 6.81
N PRO A 98 -0.57 0.00 7.83
CA PRO A 98 -0.41 1.45 7.69
C PRO A 98 1.06 1.91 7.69
N LEU A 99 2.03 1.01 7.79
CA LEU A 99 3.47 1.30 7.87
C LEU A 99 4.24 0.48 6.83
N GLU A 100 5.23 1.10 6.20
CA GLU A 100 6.14 0.42 5.27
C GLU A 100 7.04 -0.60 5.98
N PHE A 101 7.71 -0.19 7.06
CA PHE A 101 8.59 -1.05 7.86
C PHE A 101 7.82 -1.54 9.09
N LYS A 102 7.09 -2.64 8.95
CA LYS A 102 6.18 -3.12 10.00
C LYS A 102 6.74 -4.28 10.78
N ARG A 103 6.70 -4.15 12.09
CA ARG A 103 6.71 -5.28 13.01
C ARG A 103 5.38 -5.25 13.78
N ILE A 104 4.60 -6.31 13.69
CA ILE A 104 3.42 -6.46 14.53
C ILE A 104 3.89 -6.77 15.93
N THR A 105 3.61 -5.90 16.88
CA THR A 105 3.96 -6.05 18.30
C THR A 105 2.81 -6.62 19.11
N SER A 106 1.56 -6.36 18.72
CA SER A 106 0.37 -6.95 19.33
C SER A 106 -0.73 -7.12 18.31
N LYS A 107 -1.33 -8.30 18.24
CA LYS A 107 -2.42 -8.61 17.33
C LYS A 107 -3.78 -8.27 17.95
N PHE A 108 -4.80 -8.09 17.12
CA PHE A 108 -6.19 -8.07 17.55
C PHE A 108 -6.51 -9.34 18.34
N ASN A 109 -7.06 -9.19 19.55
CA ASN A 109 -7.45 -10.30 20.42
C ASN A 109 -8.48 -9.82 21.45
N LEU A 110 -9.71 -10.26 21.32
CA LEU A 110 -10.78 -9.91 22.25
C LEU A 110 -10.65 -10.59 23.62
N ASN A 111 -9.89 -11.68 23.69
CA ASN A 111 -9.65 -12.46 24.92
C ASN A 111 -8.24 -12.31 25.44
N ARG A 112 -7.54 -11.20 25.11
CA ARG A 112 -6.16 -10.96 25.55
C ARG A 112 -6.10 -10.94 27.07
N ARG A 113 -5.16 -11.72 27.62
CA ARG A 113 -4.81 -11.74 29.03
C ARG A 113 -3.35 -11.31 29.20
N ILE A 114 -3.09 -10.44 30.15
CA ILE A 114 -1.74 -9.93 30.40
C ILE A 114 -1.42 -10.25 31.88
N ALA A 115 -0.35 -11.03 32.10
CA ALA A 115 0.07 -11.46 33.42
C ALA A 115 0.29 -10.27 34.38
N LEU A 116 0.88 -9.18 33.89
CA LEU A 116 1.12 -7.95 34.65
C LEU A 116 -0.16 -7.35 35.26
N TYR A 117 -1.32 -7.64 34.69
CA TYR A 117 -2.64 -7.17 35.16
C TYR A 117 -3.49 -8.29 35.77
N GLY A 118 -2.81 -9.29 36.37
CA GLY A 118 -3.50 -10.40 37.05
C GLY A 118 -4.31 -11.31 36.14
N ASN A 119 -3.90 -11.47 34.86
CA ASN A 119 -4.55 -12.32 33.86
C ASN A 119 -6.05 -12.01 33.60
N LYS A 120 -6.51 -10.83 33.99
CA LYS A 120 -7.86 -10.38 33.63
C LYS A 120 -7.98 -10.17 32.12
N VAL A 121 -9.15 -10.46 31.55
CA VAL A 121 -9.42 -10.25 30.14
C VAL A 121 -9.37 -8.75 29.85
N ARG A 122 -8.48 -8.34 28.95
CA ARG A 122 -8.36 -6.98 28.43
C ARG A 122 -8.36 -7.03 26.89
N PRO A 123 -9.51 -6.88 26.25
CA PRO A 123 -9.61 -6.94 24.81
C PRO A 123 -8.67 -5.95 24.12
N HIS A 124 -7.96 -6.42 23.11
CA HIS A 124 -7.21 -5.59 22.19
C HIS A 124 -7.98 -5.50 20.86
N LYS A 125 -8.62 -4.34 20.63
CA LYS A 125 -9.53 -4.11 19.50
C LYS A 125 -8.81 -3.61 18.24
N GLY A 126 -7.49 -3.63 18.22
CA GLY A 126 -6.66 -3.19 17.11
C GLY A 126 -5.45 -4.11 16.88
N THR A 127 -4.59 -3.71 15.98
CA THR A 127 -3.29 -4.32 15.76
C THR A 127 -2.22 -3.25 15.97
N ASP A 128 -1.26 -3.52 16.84
CA ASP A 128 -0.14 -2.61 17.08
C ASP A 128 0.99 -2.92 16.12
N PHE A 129 1.41 -1.90 15.40
CA PHE A 129 2.58 -1.93 14.54
C PHE A 129 3.68 -1.06 15.14
N ALA A 130 4.93 -1.51 15.06
CA ALA A 130 6.09 -0.71 15.42
C ALA A 130 6.96 -0.46 14.19
N GLY A 131 7.50 0.75 14.13
CA GLY A 131 8.44 1.21 13.12
C GLY A 131 9.43 2.20 13.72
N PRO A 132 10.41 2.67 12.94
CA PRO A 132 11.33 3.72 13.37
C PRO A 132 10.58 5.02 13.69
N ILE A 133 11.16 5.83 14.58
CA ILE A 133 10.65 7.19 14.83
C ILE A 133 10.75 7.99 13.53
N GLY A 134 9.67 8.70 13.17
CA GLY A 134 9.58 9.45 11.92
C GLY A 134 9.10 8.65 10.70
N ALA A 135 8.87 7.33 10.85
CA ALA A 135 8.25 6.56 9.77
C ALA A 135 6.85 7.10 9.44
N PRO A 136 6.50 7.26 8.14
CA PRO A 136 5.19 7.72 7.75
C PRO A 136 4.13 6.67 8.11
N ILE A 137 3.02 7.14 8.69
CA ILE A 137 1.83 6.33 8.93
C ILE A 137 0.82 6.66 7.84
N MET A 138 0.46 5.68 7.03
CA MET A 138 -0.46 5.84 5.92
C MET A 138 -1.90 5.54 6.35
N SER A 139 -2.85 6.26 5.78
CA SER A 139 -4.25 5.84 5.86
C SER A 139 -4.41 4.49 5.17
N THR A 140 -5.12 3.57 5.82
CA THR A 140 -5.32 2.22 5.26
C THR A 140 -6.27 2.18 4.07
N ALA A 141 -7.05 3.24 3.85
CA ALA A 141 -7.95 3.41 2.71
C ALA A 141 -8.22 4.90 2.47
N ASN A 142 -8.83 5.23 1.34
CA ASN A 142 -9.38 6.56 1.09
C ASN A 142 -10.43 6.87 2.14
N GLY A 143 -10.54 8.14 2.54
CA GLY A 143 -11.52 8.55 3.55
C GLY A 143 -11.39 10.00 3.94
N VAL A 144 -12.21 10.41 4.89
CA VAL A 144 -12.23 11.76 5.45
C VAL A 144 -11.73 11.71 6.89
N VAL A 145 -10.76 12.56 7.23
CA VAL A 145 -10.31 12.73 8.61
C VAL A 145 -11.43 13.38 9.41
N ILE A 146 -11.89 12.68 10.44
CA ILE A 146 -12.97 13.16 11.32
C ILE A 146 -12.47 13.56 12.71
N GLU A 147 -11.31 13.07 13.13
CA GLU A 147 -10.65 13.48 14.36
C GLU A 147 -9.12 13.48 14.12
N SER A 148 -8.43 14.50 14.66
CA SER A 148 -6.97 14.57 14.73
C SER A 148 -6.60 15.32 16.01
N GLN A 149 -6.19 14.60 17.04
CA GLN A 149 -5.96 15.17 18.36
C GLN A 149 -5.12 14.27 19.27
N TYR A 150 -4.75 14.81 20.43
CA TYR A 150 -4.18 14.04 21.53
C TYR A 150 -5.26 13.64 22.52
N LYS A 151 -5.24 12.40 22.99
CA LYS A 151 -6.11 11.93 24.07
C LYS A 151 -5.33 11.02 25.02
N GLY A 152 -5.42 11.26 26.31
CA GLY A 152 -4.79 10.43 27.34
C GLY A 152 -5.16 8.95 27.17
N GLY A 153 -4.15 8.07 27.18
CA GLY A 153 -4.28 6.64 26.92
C GLY A 153 -4.11 6.22 25.44
N ASN A 154 -4.47 7.06 24.49
CA ASN A 154 -4.27 6.80 23.06
C ASN A 154 -3.05 7.52 22.47
N GLY A 155 -2.59 8.60 23.12
CA GLY A 155 -1.56 9.48 22.57
C GLY A 155 -2.11 10.37 21.44
N ASN A 156 -1.25 10.75 20.50
CA ASN A 156 -1.67 11.40 19.26
C ASN A 156 -2.36 10.38 18.37
N TYR A 157 -3.52 10.74 17.82
CA TYR A 157 -4.24 9.86 16.91
C TYR A 157 -4.96 10.64 15.81
N VAL A 158 -5.18 9.95 14.70
CA VAL A 158 -6.00 10.39 13.58
C VAL A 158 -7.08 9.35 13.36
N LYS A 159 -8.32 9.80 13.19
CA LYS A 159 -9.46 8.93 12.92
C LYS A 159 -10.00 9.25 11.53
N VAL A 160 -10.06 8.23 10.70
CA VAL A 160 -10.45 8.34 9.29
C VAL A 160 -11.72 7.56 9.05
N LYS A 161 -12.76 8.25 8.58
CA LYS A 161 -14.01 7.62 8.12
C LYS A 161 -13.86 7.28 6.64
N HIS A 162 -13.84 5.99 6.33
CA HIS A 162 -13.66 5.49 4.95
C HIS A 162 -15.00 5.41 4.20
N ASN A 163 -16.05 4.96 4.87
CA ASN A 163 -17.42 4.89 4.33
C ASN A 163 -18.46 4.82 5.48
N SER A 164 -19.69 4.45 5.18
CA SER A 164 -20.76 4.32 6.18
C SER A 164 -20.50 3.21 7.21
N THR A 165 -19.67 2.21 6.88
CA THR A 165 -19.44 1.03 7.72
C THR A 165 -18.09 1.07 8.44
N TYR A 166 -17.04 1.61 7.79
CA TYR A 166 -15.67 1.51 8.27
C TYR A 166 -15.06 2.85 8.66
N THR A 167 -14.45 2.84 9.84
CA THR A 167 -13.66 3.95 10.40
C THR A 167 -12.41 3.34 11.05
N THR A 168 -11.24 3.94 10.81
CA THR A 168 -9.96 3.57 11.44
C THR A 168 -9.38 4.74 12.22
#